data_5f15e3f14898b42e42861c1715e6930e
#
_entry.id   5f15e3f14898b42e42861c1715e6930e
#
_cell.length_a   1.000
_cell.length_b   1.000
_cell.length_c   1.000
_cell.angle_alpha   90.00
_cell.angle_beta   90.00
_cell.angle_gamma   90.00
#
_symmetry.space_group_name_H-M   'P 1'
#
loop_
_entity.id
_entity.type
_entity.pdbx_description
1 polymer ?
#
loop_
_entity_poly.entity_id
_entity_poly.type
_entity_poly.pdbx_seq_one_letter_code
_entity_poly.pdbx_strand_id
1 'polypeptide(L)'
;GAIAGGDPAPGFEYGNSPAALLAAELAGCRVVMSTAAGVRGLQRFRDARQLFAASLVCGRATAAAIRAAGADEVCFVITGEWVDRDGDEDVACADYIEALLRGEPAPAEDFARRVRDSDFGRRFVAGTWPNLPLADLELAAHVDRFDFAMPVAREGEHLVIR
;
A
#
# COMPACT_ATOMS: atom_id res chain seq x y z
N GLY A 1 1.12 -12.77 4.85
CA GLY A 1 2.44 -12.23 5.19
C GLY A 1 3.56 -12.99 4.51
N ALA A 2 4.73 -12.37 4.37
CA ALA A 2 5.88 -12.98 3.72
C ALA A 2 7.14 -12.83 4.58
N ILE A 3 8.06 -13.78 4.40
CA ILE A 3 9.43 -13.76 4.90
C ILE A 3 10.39 -13.32 3.77
N ALA A 4 11.69 -13.30 4.04
CA ALA A 4 12.70 -13.01 3.02
C ALA A 4 12.52 -13.94 1.80
N GLY A 5 12.58 -13.35 0.59
CA GLY A 5 12.37 -14.09 -0.67
C GLY A 5 10.92 -14.16 -1.16
N GLY A 6 9.96 -13.62 -0.40
CA GLY A 6 8.54 -13.58 -0.80
C GLY A 6 7.72 -14.81 -0.41
N ASP A 7 8.33 -15.82 0.22
CA ASP A 7 7.61 -16.99 0.72
C ASP A 7 6.59 -16.62 1.80
N PRO A 8 5.46 -17.33 1.91
CA PRO A 8 4.53 -17.16 3.01
C PRO A 8 5.21 -17.35 4.37
N ALA A 9 4.94 -16.47 5.34
CA ALA A 9 5.39 -16.68 6.70
C ALA A 9 4.74 -17.92 7.32
N PRO A 10 5.40 -18.61 8.27
CA PRO A 10 4.80 -19.78 8.93
C PRO A 10 3.40 -19.49 9.47
N GLY A 11 2.44 -20.34 9.12
CA GLY A 11 1.03 -20.19 9.48
C GLY A 11 0.19 -19.30 8.57
N PHE A 12 0.79 -18.74 7.50
CA PHE A 12 0.07 -17.99 6.46
C PHE A 12 -0.07 -18.82 5.19
N GLU A 13 -1.25 -18.80 4.59
CA GLU A 13 -1.51 -19.50 3.31
C GLU A 13 -0.90 -18.77 2.12
N TYR A 14 -0.79 -17.43 2.20
CA TYR A 14 -0.30 -16.58 1.12
C TYR A 14 0.85 -15.68 1.59
N GLY A 15 1.78 -15.40 0.68
CA GLY A 15 2.77 -14.34 0.81
C GLY A 15 2.14 -12.94 0.64
N ASN A 16 2.96 -11.98 0.22
CA ASN A 16 2.51 -10.60 -0.05
C ASN A 16 2.39 -10.30 -1.56
N SER A 17 2.31 -11.33 -2.41
CA SER A 17 2.16 -11.17 -3.86
C SER A 17 0.71 -10.84 -4.23
N PRO A 18 0.41 -9.64 -4.75
CA PRO A 18 -0.93 -9.34 -5.25
C PRO A 18 -1.33 -10.21 -6.44
N ALA A 19 -0.39 -10.61 -7.29
CA ALA A 19 -0.68 -11.53 -8.41
C ALA A 19 -1.16 -12.90 -7.91
N ALA A 20 -0.56 -13.42 -6.84
CA ALA A 20 -1.00 -14.67 -6.23
C ALA A 20 -2.41 -14.54 -5.62
N LEU A 21 -2.71 -13.39 -5.00
CA LEU A 21 -4.02 -13.14 -4.39
C LEU A 21 -5.14 -12.95 -5.42
N LEU A 22 -4.84 -12.50 -6.64
CA LEU A 22 -5.84 -12.41 -7.71
C LEU A 22 -6.44 -13.76 -8.10
N ALA A 23 -5.70 -14.84 -7.91
CA ALA A 23 -6.14 -16.20 -8.21
C ALA A 23 -6.80 -16.89 -7.01
N ALA A 24 -6.86 -16.23 -5.85
CA ALA A 24 -7.37 -16.80 -4.61
C ALA A 24 -8.88 -16.55 -4.45
N GLU A 25 -9.60 -17.56 -3.99
CA GLU A 25 -11.03 -17.48 -3.66
C GLU A 25 -11.22 -16.88 -2.26
N LEU A 26 -11.19 -15.53 -2.17
CA LEU A 26 -11.26 -14.81 -0.90
C LEU A 26 -12.65 -14.20 -0.61
N ALA A 27 -13.61 -14.35 -1.51
CA ALA A 27 -14.95 -13.80 -1.35
C ALA A 27 -15.61 -14.29 -0.05
N GLY A 28 -16.04 -13.37 0.81
CA GLY A 28 -16.64 -13.70 2.10
C GLY A 28 -15.67 -14.17 3.19
N CYS A 29 -14.38 -14.25 2.90
CA CYS A 29 -13.36 -14.62 3.87
C CYS A 29 -12.90 -13.42 4.71
N ARG A 30 -12.55 -13.70 5.98
CA ARG A 30 -11.79 -12.75 6.79
C ARG A 30 -10.31 -12.97 6.52
N VAL A 31 -9.62 -11.91 6.09
CA VAL A 31 -8.20 -11.96 5.77
C VAL A 31 -7.38 -11.35 6.91
N VAL A 32 -6.35 -12.05 7.35
CA VAL A 32 -5.36 -11.53 8.31
C VAL A 32 -4.09 -11.16 7.55
N MET A 33 -3.68 -9.89 7.63
CA MET A 33 -2.48 -9.40 6.98
C MET A 33 -1.38 -9.11 8.00
N SER A 34 -0.14 -9.48 7.66
CA SER A 34 1.04 -9.12 8.41
C SER A 34 2.16 -8.69 7.45
N THR A 35 2.74 -7.53 7.69
CA THR A 35 3.91 -7.03 6.96
C THR A 35 4.90 -6.39 7.91
N ALA A 36 6.18 -6.34 7.51
CA ALA A 36 7.22 -5.70 8.31
C ALA A 36 7.16 -4.17 8.29
N ALA A 37 6.49 -3.57 7.31
CA ALA A 37 6.42 -2.14 7.06
C ALA A 37 5.00 -1.58 7.34
N GLY A 38 4.07 -1.65 6.41
CA GLY A 38 2.77 -1.00 6.48
C GLY A 38 1.96 -1.31 7.74
N VAL A 39 1.91 -2.60 8.16
CA VAL A 39 1.17 -2.98 9.38
C VAL A 39 1.79 -2.34 10.62
N ARG A 40 3.13 -2.22 10.70
CA ARG A 40 3.79 -1.51 11.80
C ARG A 40 3.46 -0.02 11.80
N GLY A 41 3.38 0.61 10.64
CA GLY A 41 2.93 2.00 10.50
C GLY A 41 1.52 2.18 11.07
N LEU A 42 0.56 1.36 10.65
CA LEU A 42 -0.80 1.38 11.17
C LEU A 42 -0.84 1.19 12.69
N GLN A 43 -0.10 0.23 13.23
CA GLN A 43 -0.03 -0.04 14.67
C GLN A 43 0.54 1.15 15.46
N ARG A 44 1.56 1.82 14.92
CA ARG A 44 2.19 2.98 15.59
C ARG A 44 1.24 4.18 15.69
N PHE A 45 0.36 4.35 14.70
CA PHE A 45 -0.58 5.45 14.62
C PHE A 45 -2.03 5.04 14.92
N ARG A 46 -2.22 3.90 15.62
CA ARG A 46 -3.53 3.31 15.93
C ARG A 46 -4.48 4.23 16.72
N ASP A 47 -3.97 5.24 17.38
CA ASP A 47 -4.74 6.20 18.18
C ASP A 47 -5.02 7.50 17.42
N ALA A 48 -4.68 7.59 16.13
CA ALA A 48 -5.07 8.71 15.28
C ALA A 48 -6.60 8.82 15.20
N ARG A 49 -7.10 10.04 15.12
CA ARG A 49 -8.55 10.31 15.00
C ARG A 49 -9.16 9.64 13.77
N GLN A 50 -8.40 9.63 12.69
CA GLN A 50 -8.73 8.92 11.45
C GLN A 50 -7.46 8.28 10.91
N LEU A 51 -7.58 7.07 10.41
CA LEU A 51 -6.47 6.32 9.88
C LEU A 51 -6.90 5.64 8.58
N PHE A 52 -6.07 5.74 7.56
CA PHE A 52 -6.25 5.06 6.28
C PHE A 52 -5.02 4.24 5.96
N ALA A 53 -5.21 3.03 5.49
CA ALA A 53 -4.20 2.37 4.68
C ALA A 53 -4.28 2.96 3.26
N ALA A 54 -3.14 3.30 2.66
CA ALA A 54 -3.10 3.93 1.36
C ALA A 54 -2.22 3.13 0.40
N SER A 55 -2.57 3.21 -0.88
CA SER A 55 -1.79 2.68 -1.98
C SER A 55 -2.14 3.45 -3.25
N LEU A 56 -1.23 3.50 -4.22
CA LEU A 56 -1.50 4.12 -5.53
C LEU A 56 -2.71 3.53 -6.23
N VAL A 57 -2.99 2.24 -6.04
CA VAL A 57 -4.12 1.54 -6.68
C VAL A 57 -5.50 2.05 -6.23
N CYS A 58 -5.56 2.82 -5.14
CA CYS A 58 -6.79 3.44 -4.63
C CYS A 58 -6.56 4.91 -4.18
N GLY A 59 -5.55 5.58 -4.73
CA GLY A 59 -5.10 6.90 -4.29
C GLY A 59 -6.19 7.96 -4.39
N ARG A 60 -6.91 8.03 -5.50
CA ARG A 60 -8.02 8.98 -5.73
C ARG A 60 -9.19 8.76 -4.76
N ALA A 61 -9.55 7.51 -4.55
CA ALA A 61 -10.60 7.17 -3.59
C ALA A 61 -10.19 7.53 -2.15
N THR A 62 -8.91 7.31 -1.81
CA THR A 62 -8.34 7.71 -0.52
C THR A 62 -8.39 9.23 -0.36
N ALA A 63 -7.96 10.02 -1.36
CA ALA A 63 -8.05 11.49 -1.32
C ALA A 63 -9.50 11.98 -1.16
N ALA A 64 -10.45 11.35 -1.86
CA ALA A 64 -11.88 11.68 -1.74
C ALA A 64 -12.40 11.38 -0.32
N ALA A 65 -12.03 10.25 0.26
CA ALA A 65 -12.42 9.88 1.62
C ALA A 65 -11.84 10.83 2.67
N ILE A 66 -10.57 11.24 2.53
CA ILE A 66 -9.93 12.23 3.41
C ILE A 66 -10.67 13.57 3.35
N ARG A 67 -11.02 14.05 2.15
CA ARG A 67 -11.83 15.28 2.00
C ARG A 67 -13.19 15.16 2.67
N ALA A 68 -13.89 14.06 2.44
CA ALA A 68 -15.21 13.80 3.03
C ALA A 68 -15.15 13.74 4.56
N ALA A 69 -14.04 13.32 5.11
CA ALA A 69 -13.78 13.28 6.54
C ALA A 69 -13.53 14.67 7.17
N GLY A 70 -13.33 15.73 6.35
CA GLY A 70 -13.14 17.11 6.80
C GLY A 70 -11.86 17.29 7.62
N ALA A 71 -10.77 16.62 7.24
CA ALA A 71 -9.50 16.75 7.94
C ALA A 71 -8.82 18.09 7.59
N ASP A 72 -8.43 18.84 8.62
CA ASP A 72 -7.67 20.11 8.48
C ASP A 72 -6.18 19.83 8.26
N GLU A 73 -5.70 18.69 8.72
CA GLU A 73 -4.31 18.26 8.64
C GLU A 73 -4.24 16.78 8.25
N VAL A 74 -3.33 16.46 7.33
CA VAL A 74 -3.07 15.09 6.86
C VAL A 74 -1.58 14.79 7.05
N CYS A 75 -1.29 13.71 7.76
CA CYS A 75 0.07 13.22 7.94
C CYS A 75 0.26 11.92 7.15
N PHE A 76 1.23 11.90 6.24
CA PHE A 76 1.63 10.70 5.52
C PHE A 76 2.73 9.97 6.28
N VAL A 77 2.54 8.66 6.49
CA VAL A 77 3.50 7.81 7.18
C VAL A 77 4.18 6.90 6.16
N ILE A 78 5.41 7.23 5.82
CA ILE A 78 6.24 6.46 4.90
C ILE A 78 6.81 5.26 5.64
N THR A 79 6.58 4.06 5.15
CA THR A 79 6.96 2.81 5.82
C THR A 79 7.99 2.00 5.04
N GLY A 80 8.23 2.31 3.77
CA GLY A 80 9.15 1.61 2.88
C GLY A 80 10.62 2.00 3.00
N GLU A 81 10.93 3.11 3.69
CA GLU A 81 12.29 3.60 3.85
C GLU A 81 13.10 2.71 4.83
N TRP A 82 14.31 2.31 4.41
CA TRP A 82 15.30 1.58 5.20
C TRP A 82 16.71 2.04 4.81
N VAL A 83 17.72 1.59 5.55
CA VAL A 83 19.13 1.92 5.30
C VAL A 83 19.58 1.63 3.85
N ASP A 84 18.97 0.64 3.22
CA ASP A 84 19.29 0.15 1.86
C ASP A 84 18.17 0.41 0.84
N ARG A 85 17.16 1.24 1.17
CA ARG A 85 15.99 1.54 0.31
C ARG A 85 15.52 2.96 0.48
N ASP A 86 15.20 3.60 -0.64
CA ASP A 86 14.76 5.00 -0.69
C ASP A 86 13.28 5.20 -0.28
N GLY A 87 12.45 4.14 -0.34
CA GLY A 87 11.02 4.24 -0.05
C GLY A 87 10.24 5.08 -1.06
N ASP A 88 10.78 5.32 -2.25
CA ASP A 88 10.17 6.24 -3.22
C ASP A 88 8.81 5.75 -3.74
N GLU A 89 8.53 4.45 -3.69
CA GLU A 89 7.21 3.91 -3.98
C GLU A 89 6.13 4.42 -3.00
N ASP A 90 6.46 4.51 -1.71
CA ASP A 90 5.56 5.04 -0.69
C ASP A 90 5.45 6.57 -0.79
N VAL A 91 6.58 7.24 -1.03
CA VAL A 91 6.61 8.70 -1.24
C VAL A 91 5.82 9.09 -2.48
N ALA A 92 5.94 8.35 -3.58
CA ALA A 92 5.16 8.59 -4.79
C ALA A 92 3.65 8.48 -4.53
N CYS A 93 3.22 7.51 -3.71
CA CYS A 93 1.82 7.38 -3.31
C CYS A 93 1.35 8.58 -2.45
N ALA A 94 2.16 9.02 -1.50
CA ALA A 94 1.87 10.17 -0.65
C ALA A 94 1.75 11.46 -1.48
N ASP A 95 2.71 11.73 -2.35
CA ASP A 95 2.73 12.90 -3.23
C ASP A 95 1.52 12.92 -4.19
N TYR A 96 1.14 11.75 -4.72
CA TYR A 96 -0.05 11.62 -5.56
C TYR A 96 -1.32 12.03 -4.81
N ILE A 97 -1.53 11.49 -3.60
CA ILE A 97 -2.69 11.82 -2.77
C ILE A 97 -2.65 13.28 -2.36
N GLU A 98 -1.48 13.83 -2.01
CA GLU A 98 -1.31 15.25 -1.66
C GLU A 98 -1.68 16.16 -2.82
N ALA A 99 -1.17 15.91 -4.03
CA ALA A 99 -1.50 16.69 -5.23
C ALA A 99 -3.02 16.68 -5.47
N LEU A 100 -3.66 15.52 -5.37
CA LEU A 100 -5.11 15.42 -5.46
C LEU A 100 -5.81 16.25 -4.38
N LEU A 101 -5.37 16.21 -3.14
CA LEU A 101 -5.96 16.98 -2.03
C LEU A 101 -5.81 18.49 -2.24
N ARG A 102 -4.72 18.95 -2.84
CA ARG A 102 -4.47 20.35 -3.19
C ARG A 102 -5.19 20.79 -4.47
N GLY A 103 -5.75 19.84 -5.25
CA GLY A 103 -6.35 20.13 -6.55
C GLY A 103 -5.31 20.44 -7.63
N GLU A 104 -4.09 19.97 -7.44
CA GLU A 104 -2.98 20.13 -8.37
C GLU A 104 -3.01 19.05 -9.46
N PRO A 105 -2.36 19.29 -10.63
CA PRO A 105 -2.21 18.27 -11.66
C PRO A 105 -1.44 17.05 -11.11
N ALA A 106 -2.01 15.86 -11.28
CA ALA A 106 -1.42 14.60 -10.84
C ALA A 106 -1.50 13.55 -11.97
N PRO A 107 -0.65 13.64 -13.01
CA PRO A 107 -0.63 12.67 -14.09
C PRO A 107 -0.26 11.29 -13.56
N ALA A 108 -1.16 10.31 -13.68
CA ALA A 108 -1.01 8.98 -13.11
C ALA A 108 0.31 8.29 -13.51
N GLU A 109 0.72 8.43 -14.80
CA GLU A 109 1.93 7.79 -15.31
C GLU A 109 3.22 8.31 -14.67
N ASP A 110 3.26 9.57 -14.22
CA ASP A 110 4.45 10.10 -13.54
C ASP A 110 4.68 9.39 -12.20
N PHE A 111 3.62 9.12 -11.47
CA PHE A 111 3.69 8.39 -10.19
C PHE A 111 3.91 6.89 -10.40
N ALA A 112 3.25 6.29 -11.38
CA ALA A 112 3.49 4.90 -11.76
C ALA A 112 4.96 4.66 -12.16
N ARG A 113 5.57 5.59 -12.91
CA ARG A 113 6.98 5.54 -13.28
C ARG A 113 7.88 5.59 -12.06
N ARG A 114 7.62 6.47 -11.07
CA ARG A 114 8.39 6.53 -9.82
C ARG A 114 8.39 5.20 -9.09
N VAL A 115 7.23 4.51 -9.01
CA VAL A 115 7.16 3.16 -8.42
C VAL A 115 8.03 2.16 -9.17
N ARG A 116 7.98 2.16 -10.50
CA ARG A 116 8.81 1.25 -11.31
C ARG A 116 10.31 1.55 -11.17
N ASP A 117 10.67 2.82 -11.05
CA ASP A 117 12.04 3.31 -10.95
C ASP A 117 12.58 3.34 -9.51
N SER A 118 11.76 3.05 -8.50
CA SER A 118 12.20 2.94 -7.10
C SER A 118 13.20 1.79 -6.90
N ASP A 119 13.91 1.81 -5.79
CA ASP A 119 14.79 0.69 -5.42
C ASP A 119 14.04 -0.64 -5.40
N PHE A 120 12.80 -0.62 -4.92
CA PHE A 120 11.95 -1.79 -4.87
C PHE A 120 11.55 -2.24 -6.27
N GLY A 121 11.10 -1.32 -7.13
CA GLY A 121 10.75 -1.60 -8.53
C GLY A 121 11.91 -2.21 -9.31
N ARG A 122 13.11 -1.65 -9.19
CA ARG A 122 14.33 -2.20 -9.83
C ARG A 122 14.64 -3.62 -9.38
N ARG A 123 14.42 -3.95 -8.10
CA ARG A 123 14.63 -5.33 -7.59
C ARG A 123 13.63 -6.32 -8.16
N PHE A 124 12.36 -5.90 -8.40
CA PHE A 124 11.38 -6.73 -9.11
C PHE A 124 11.82 -7.01 -10.55
N VAL A 125 12.24 -5.97 -11.28
CA VAL A 125 12.74 -6.12 -12.67
C VAL A 125 13.98 -7.01 -12.73
N ALA A 126 14.87 -6.91 -11.75
CA ALA A 126 16.06 -7.74 -11.66
C ALA A 126 15.78 -9.20 -11.24
N GLY A 127 14.53 -9.53 -10.87
CA GLY A 127 14.18 -10.88 -10.40
C GLY A 127 14.86 -11.27 -9.09
N THR A 128 15.14 -10.29 -8.23
CA THR A 128 15.85 -10.50 -6.96
C THR A 128 15.09 -11.47 -6.03
N TRP A 129 13.77 -11.53 -6.17
CA TRP A 129 12.91 -12.39 -5.36
C TRP A 129 12.13 -13.37 -6.25
N PRO A 130 12.52 -14.66 -6.26
CA PRO A 130 11.90 -15.66 -7.16
C PRO A 130 10.38 -15.81 -7.00
N ASN A 131 9.87 -15.57 -5.79
CA ASN A 131 8.44 -15.73 -5.45
C ASN A 131 7.63 -14.42 -5.52
N LEU A 132 8.24 -13.34 -6.03
CA LEU A 132 7.59 -12.08 -6.29
C LEU A 132 7.70 -11.75 -7.79
N PRO A 133 6.68 -12.11 -8.59
CA PRO A 133 6.74 -11.95 -10.05
C PRO A 133 6.65 -10.46 -10.45
N LEU A 134 7.17 -10.13 -11.64
CA LEU A 134 7.08 -8.78 -12.21
C LEU A 134 5.63 -8.27 -12.28
N ALA A 135 4.67 -9.18 -12.42
CA ALA A 135 3.24 -8.84 -12.38
C ALA A 135 2.82 -8.11 -11.08
N ASP A 136 3.49 -8.36 -9.96
CA ASP A 136 3.21 -7.66 -8.71
C ASP A 136 3.57 -6.18 -8.81
N LEU A 137 4.70 -5.84 -9.46
CA LEU A 137 5.08 -4.46 -9.71
C LEU A 137 4.08 -3.75 -10.61
N GLU A 138 3.64 -4.38 -11.68
CA GLU A 138 2.66 -3.79 -12.60
C GLU A 138 1.30 -3.60 -11.93
N LEU A 139 0.89 -4.52 -11.07
CA LEU A 139 -0.33 -4.37 -10.27
C LEU A 139 -0.21 -3.22 -9.26
N ALA A 140 0.93 -3.09 -8.57
CA ALA A 140 1.18 -2.03 -7.61
C ALA A 140 1.28 -0.64 -8.27
N ALA A 141 1.85 -0.56 -9.48
CA ALA A 141 1.98 0.67 -10.25
C ALA A 141 0.69 1.09 -10.99
N HIS A 142 -0.39 0.32 -10.92
CA HIS A 142 -1.66 0.64 -11.57
C HIS A 142 -2.44 1.68 -10.76
N VAL A 143 -2.18 2.95 -11.03
CA VAL A 143 -2.81 4.08 -10.33
C VAL A 143 -4.34 4.04 -10.48
N ASP A 144 -5.05 4.25 -9.37
CA ASP A 144 -6.54 4.33 -9.31
C ASP A 144 -7.27 3.12 -9.91
N ARG A 145 -6.72 1.92 -9.76
CA ARG A 145 -7.36 0.67 -10.19
C ARG A 145 -8.70 0.43 -9.46
N PHE A 146 -8.78 0.87 -8.21
CA PHE A 146 -9.95 0.67 -7.36
C PHE A 146 -10.57 2.01 -6.94
N ASP A 147 -11.88 2.03 -6.81
CA ASP A 147 -12.71 3.18 -6.45
C ASP A 147 -13.11 3.21 -4.98
N PHE A 148 -12.47 2.42 -4.14
CA PHE A 148 -12.67 2.40 -2.69
C PHE A 148 -11.44 2.91 -1.93
N ALA A 149 -11.65 3.54 -0.77
CA ALA A 149 -10.63 3.81 0.22
C ALA A 149 -10.54 2.67 1.23
N MET A 150 -9.47 2.63 2.00
CA MET A 150 -9.23 1.63 3.03
C MET A 150 -9.18 2.29 4.42
N PRO A 151 -10.32 2.75 4.97
CA PRO A 151 -10.35 3.27 6.33
C PRO A 151 -10.03 2.15 7.32
N VAL A 152 -9.27 2.51 8.35
CA VAL A 152 -8.84 1.57 9.39
C VAL A 152 -9.60 1.89 10.66
N ALA A 153 -10.37 0.93 11.15
CA ALA A 153 -11.08 1.00 12.43
C ALA A 153 -10.36 0.18 13.49
N ARG A 154 -10.46 0.61 14.76
CA ARG A 154 -10.01 -0.17 15.89
C ARG A 154 -11.16 -1.00 16.46
N GLU A 155 -10.96 -2.31 16.52
CA GLU A 155 -11.89 -3.25 17.14
C GLU A 155 -11.18 -4.03 18.26
N GLY A 156 -11.34 -3.57 19.48
CA GLY A 156 -10.61 -4.11 20.63
C GLY A 156 -9.10 -3.90 20.46
N GLU A 157 -8.34 -4.99 20.35
CA GLU A 157 -6.90 -4.95 20.14
C GLU A 157 -6.48 -5.01 18.67
N HIS A 158 -7.45 -5.21 17.78
CA HIS A 158 -7.19 -5.35 16.34
C HIS A 158 -7.44 -4.05 15.57
N LEU A 159 -6.72 -3.90 14.46
CA LEU A 159 -7.00 -2.92 13.43
C LEU A 159 -7.68 -3.66 12.27
N VAL A 160 -8.80 -3.09 11.80
CA VAL A 160 -9.62 -3.68 10.74
C VAL A 160 -9.75 -2.67 9.60
N ILE A 161 -9.39 -3.06 8.39
CA ILE A 161 -9.68 -2.32 7.15
C ILE A 161 -11.10 -2.69 6.72
N ARG A 162 -11.90 -1.67 6.42
CA ARG A 162 -13.30 -1.82 5.99
C ARG A 162 -13.54 -1.19 4.63
#